data_ebeb661883d7d7d5c1dfbd265c794d5a
#
_entry.id   ebeb661883d7d7d5c1dfbd265c794d5a
#
_cell.length_a   1.000
_cell.length_b   1.000
_cell.length_c   1.000
_cell.angle_alpha   90.00
_cell.angle_beta   90.00
_cell.angle_gamma   90.00
#
_symmetry.space_group_name_H-M   'P 1'
#
loop_
_entity.id
_entity.type
_entity.pdbx_description
1 polymer ?
#
loop_
_entity_poly.entity_id
_entity_poly.type
_entity_poly.pdbx_seq_one_letter_code
_entity_poly.pdbx_strand_id
1 'polypeptide(L)'
;MAGISTKPKAGRANTHRPNKAIRIQSLARADAILATLADGPRIGCRLRDISAATALAPSTAVTLLQSLIGLGLVEQTEAGLYRLGPRFQALARQAGVLQDLLELGRPAVIRLCQRSGETVSLLVPGTNAMIIGESLEGDIRLKETVLKGKAMPLHGTASGKCFLAYATADVREAFLQAAPLARLTSRTIHDLARLEASLTEIRRQGYATEEEEFRSGDAAIAAPILDRDRRIRGTISITAPAERLTGRRLGRLVTLLKAEAQYISGLLG
;
A
#
# COMPACT_ATOMS: atom_id res chain seq x y z
N MET A 1 26.76 -25.03 29.97
CA MET A 1 25.86 -25.15 28.80
C MET A 1 24.55 -24.45 29.14
N ALA A 2 24.41 -23.23 28.73
CA ALA A 2 23.18 -22.42 28.94
C ALA A 2 22.55 -22.16 27.57
N GLY A 3 21.38 -22.79 27.36
CA GLY A 3 20.60 -22.65 26.13
C GLY A 3 19.91 -21.30 26.06
N ILE A 4 20.23 -20.52 25.05
CA ILE A 4 19.57 -19.25 24.76
C ILE A 4 18.31 -19.55 23.91
N SER A 5 17.15 -19.50 24.57
CA SER A 5 15.84 -19.59 23.90
C SER A 5 15.47 -18.21 23.34
N THR A 6 15.62 -18.00 22.05
CA THR A 6 15.13 -16.83 21.35
C THR A 6 13.67 -17.03 20.96
N LYS A 7 12.74 -16.45 21.73
CA LYS A 7 11.34 -16.27 21.33
C LYS A 7 11.26 -15.24 20.20
N PRO A 8 10.51 -15.50 19.10
CA PRO A 8 10.28 -14.51 18.07
C PRO A 8 9.38 -13.40 18.62
N LYS A 9 9.82 -12.13 18.49
CA LYS A 9 9.01 -10.95 18.78
C LYS A 9 7.83 -10.91 17.81
N ALA A 10 6.61 -11.04 18.36
CA ALA A 10 5.37 -10.82 17.63
C ALA A 10 5.36 -9.40 17.06
N GLY A 11 5.25 -9.28 15.72
CA GLY A 11 5.04 -8.02 15.04
C GLY A 11 3.77 -7.34 15.56
N ARG A 12 3.86 -6.06 15.92
CA ARG A 12 2.71 -5.25 16.36
C ARG A 12 1.70 -5.20 15.22
N ALA A 13 0.53 -5.81 15.46
CA ALA A 13 -0.63 -5.68 14.62
C ALA A 13 -0.97 -4.19 14.43
N ASN A 14 -1.13 -3.80 13.16
CA ASN A 14 -1.62 -2.49 12.77
C ASN A 14 -3.09 -2.40 13.20
N THR A 15 -3.35 -1.81 14.37
CA THR A 15 -4.72 -1.64 14.87
C THR A 15 -5.41 -0.60 14.01
N HIS A 16 -6.24 -1.06 13.09
CA HIS A 16 -7.18 -0.24 12.34
C HIS A 16 -8.13 0.45 13.34
N ARG A 17 -7.87 1.71 13.70
CA ARG A 17 -8.80 2.48 14.53
C ARG A 17 -10.02 2.82 13.69
N PRO A 18 -11.24 2.49 14.15
CA PRO A 18 -12.45 2.80 13.38
C PRO A 18 -12.59 4.31 13.20
N ASN A 19 -12.84 4.72 11.96
CA ASN A 19 -13.15 6.09 11.60
C ASN A 19 -14.40 6.54 12.39
N LYS A 20 -14.35 7.70 13.08
CA LYS A 20 -15.43 8.28 13.91
C LYS A 20 -16.78 8.46 13.19
N ALA A 21 -16.83 8.28 11.87
CA ALA A 21 -18.02 8.43 11.04
C ALA A 21 -18.87 7.16 10.89
N ILE A 22 -18.40 5.97 11.30
CA ILE A 22 -19.18 4.73 11.16
C ILE A 22 -20.21 4.63 12.28
N ARG A 23 -21.49 4.93 11.95
CA ARG A 23 -22.61 4.93 12.91
C ARG A 23 -23.13 3.53 13.25
N ILE A 24 -22.92 2.55 12.35
CA ILE A 24 -23.43 1.19 12.51
C ILE A 24 -22.29 0.27 12.93
N GLN A 25 -22.30 -0.13 14.20
CA GLN A 25 -21.21 -0.92 14.81
C GLN A 25 -20.99 -2.28 14.13
N SER A 26 -22.06 -2.92 13.63
CA SER A 26 -21.94 -4.20 12.91
C SER A 26 -21.17 -4.07 11.60
N LEU A 27 -21.29 -2.94 10.87
CA LEU A 27 -20.51 -2.68 9.68
C LEU A 27 -19.02 -2.48 10.01
N ALA A 28 -18.71 -1.73 11.07
CA ALA A 28 -17.32 -1.55 11.52
C ALA A 28 -16.66 -2.88 11.92
N ARG A 29 -17.43 -3.75 12.59
CA ARG A 29 -16.94 -5.08 12.99
C ARG A 29 -16.74 -6.00 11.78
N ALA A 30 -17.65 -5.96 10.81
CA ALA A 30 -17.52 -6.71 9.57
C ALA A 30 -16.29 -6.25 8.77
N ASP A 31 -16.08 -4.93 8.64
CA ASP A 31 -14.91 -4.35 8.00
C ASP A 31 -13.60 -4.79 8.68
N ALA A 32 -13.54 -4.78 10.02
CA ALA A 32 -12.39 -5.26 10.77
C ALA A 32 -12.07 -6.75 10.51
N ILE A 33 -13.10 -7.59 10.36
CA ILE A 33 -12.92 -9.01 9.96
C ILE A 33 -12.34 -9.08 8.54
N LEU A 34 -12.92 -8.35 7.58
CA LEU A 34 -12.47 -8.35 6.20
C LEU A 34 -11.03 -7.85 6.06
N ALA A 35 -10.66 -6.79 6.78
CA ALA A 35 -9.28 -6.29 6.85
C ALA A 35 -8.33 -7.35 7.42
N THR A 36 -8.72 -8.04 8.51
CA THR A 36 -7.93 -9.12 9.09
C THR A 36 -7.69 -10.25 8.10
N LEU A 37 -8.70 -10.62 7.31
CA LEU A 37 -8.59 -11.66 6.28
C LEU A 37 -7.72 -11.20 5.09
N ALA A 38 -7.78 -9.93 4.73
CA ALA A 38 -6.97 -9.34 3.66
C ALA A 38 -5.48 -9.32 4.02
N ASP A 39 -5.14 -9.00 5.28
CA ASP A 39 -3.77 -8.95 5.79
C ASP A 39 -3.23 -10.35 6.18
N GLY A 40 -4.11 -11.33 6.25
CA GLY A 40 -3.80 -12.71 6.67
C GLY A 40 -3.18 -13.58 5.57
N PRO A 41 -2.78 -14.83 5.92
CA PRO A 41 -2.25 -15.78 4.96
C PRO A 41 -3.27 -16.10 3.86
N ARG A 42 -2.79 -16.29 2.62
CA ARG A 42 -3.66 -16.67 1.47
C ARG A 42 -4.44 -17.98 1.68
N ILE A 43 -3.91 -18.89 2.49
CA ILE A 43 -4.58 -20.14 2.85
C ILE A 43 -5.80 -19.91 3.76
N GLY A 44 -5.90 -18.75 4.41
CA GLY A 44 -6.97 -18.33 5.31
C GLY A 44 -6.54 -18.24 6.78
N CYS A 45 -7.42 -17.66 7.61
CA CYS A 45 -7.24 -17.43 9.03
C CYS A 45 -8.16 -18.33 9.85
N ARG A 46 -7.73 -18.73 11.04
CA ARG A 46 -8.59 -19.46 12.00
C ARG A 46 -9.49 -18.47 12.73
N LEU A 47 -10.65 -18.94 13.17
CA LEU A 47 -11.59 -18.14 13.96
C LEU A 47 -10.94 -17.46 15.18
N ARG A 48 -10.08 -18.17 15.90
CA ARG A 48 -9.38 -17.66 17.07
C ARG A 48 -8.48 -16.47 16.75
N ASP A 49 -7.82 -16.51 15.58
CA ASP A 49 -6.88 -15.47 15.15
C ASP A 49 -7.64 -14.23 14.71
N ILE A 50 -8.80 -14.42 14.04
CA ILE A 50 -9.74 -13.35 13.68
C ILE A 50 -10.31 -12.69 14.95
N SER A 51 -10.80 -13.49 15.92
CA SER A 51 -11.33 -12.98 17.18
C SER A 51 -10.28 -12.17 17.96
N ALA A 52 -9.04 -12.67 18.02
CA ALA A 52 -7.94 -11.96 18.68
C ALA A 52 -7.59 -10.64 17.99
N ALA A 53 -7.50 -10.64 16.66
CA ALA A 53 -7.17 -9.44 15.87
C ALA A 53 -8.25 -8.36 15.93
N THR A 54 -9.52 -8.76 15.96
CA THR A 54 -10.68 -7.85 15.95
C THR A 54 -11.19 -7.49 17.33
N ALA A 55 -10.68 -8.11 18.40
CA ALA A 55 -11.18 -8.02 19.77
C ALA A 55 -12.69 -8.37 19.90
N LEU A 56 -13.20 -9.23 19.01
CA LEU A 56 -14.59 -9.72 19.04
C LEU A 56 -14.70 -11.03 19.82
N ALA A 57 -15.80 -11.18 20.57
CA ALA A 57 -16.15 -12.49 21.14
C ALA A 57 -16.33 -13.53 20.02
N PRO A 58 -15.87 -14.78 20.19
CA PRO A 58 -15.96 -15.82 19.15
C PRO A 58 -17.37 -16.01 18.57
N SER A 59 -18.42 -15.96 19.40
CA SER A 59 -19.82 -16.04 18.94
C SER A 59 -20.20 -14.89 18.00
N THR A 60 -19.78 -13.67 18.32
CA THR A 60 -20.02 -12.49 17.47
C THR A 60 -19.25 -12.61 16.14
N ALA A 61 -17.99 -13.05 16.20
CA ALA A 61 -17.19 -13.25 15.00
C ALA A 61 -17.82 -14.32 14.08
N VAL A 62 -18.31 -15.44 14.64
CA VAL A 62 -18.99 -16.50 13.86
C VAL A 62 -20.24 -15.95 13.18
N THR A 63 -21.10 -15.21 13.90
CA THR A 63 -22.33 -14.66 13.32
C THR A 63 -22.03 -13.70 12.15
N LEU A 64 -21.01 -12.85 12.30
CA LEU A 64 -20.59 -11.94 11.24
C LEU A 64 -19.98 -12.71 10.06
N LEU A 65 -19.11 -13.69 10.32
CA LEU A 65 -18.51 -14.54 9.28
C LEU A 65 -19.57 -15.29 8.48
N GLN A 66 -20.59 -15.87 9.14
CA GLN A 66 -21.69 -16.53 8.44
C GLN A 66 -22.47 -15.56 7.55
N SER A 67 -22.72 -14.34 8.03
CA SER A 67 -23.37 -13.30 7.22
C SER A 67 -22.51 -12.92 6.01
N LEU A 68 -21.20 -12.76 6.20
CA LEU A 68 -20.25 -12.44 5.13
C LEU A 68 -20.11 -13.59 4.12
N ILE A 69 -20.21 -14.84 4.57
CA ILE A 69 -20.25 -16.04 3.70
C ILE A 69 -21.53 -16.03 2.87
N GLY A 70 -22.69 -15.79 3.49
CA GLY A 70 -23.97 -15.67 2.77
C GLY A 70 -23.96 -14.56 1.70
N LEU A 71 -23.18 -13.52 1.91
CA LEU A 71 -22.94 -12.44 0.94
C LEU A 71 -21.87 -12.76 -0.11
N GLY A 72 -21.14 -13.88 0.02
CA GLY A 72 -20.01 -14.24 -0.86
C GLY A 72 -18.75 -13.40 -0.65
N LEU A 73 -18.69 -12.58 0.42
CA LEU A 73 -17.55 -11.75 0.77
C LEU A 73 -16.47 -12.53 1.53
N VAL A 74 -16.85 -13.61 2.18
CA VAL A 74 -15.94 -14.55 2.87
C VAL A 74 -16.28 -15.95 2.37
N GLU A 75 -15.32 -16.83 2.36
CA GLU A 75 -15.51 -18.26 2.19
C GLU A 75 -14.77 -19.03 3.28
N GLN A 76 -15.32 -20.20 3.63
CA GLN A 76 -14.68 -21.14 4.54
C GLN A 76 -14.10 -22.29 3.73
N THR A 77 -12.81 -22.57 3.92
CA THR A 77 -12.14 -23.72 3.27
C THR A 77 -12.55 -25.03 3.91
N GLU A 78 -12.28 -26.17 3.25
CA GLU A 78 -12.50 -27.51 3.81
C GLU A 78 -11.73 -27.74 5.12
N ALA A 79 -10.58 -27.06 5.30
CA ALA A 79 -9.81 -27.07 6.54
C ALA A 79 -10.38 -26.17 7.65
N GLY A 80 -11.55 -25.56 7.44
CA GLY A 80 -12.21 -24.68 8.41
C GLY A 80 -11.57 -23.29 8.56
N LEU A 81 -10.70 -22.90 7.62
CA LEU A 81 -10.09 -21.56 7.59
C LEU A 81 -10.99 -20.59 6.83
N TYR A 82 -11.00 -19.32 7.23
CA TYR A 82 -11.74 -18.23 6.59
C TYR A 82 -10.83 -17.40 5.73
N ARG A 83 -11.26 -17.06 4.50
CA ARG A 83 -10.55 -16.16 3.58
C ARG A 83 -11.53 -15.27 2.81
N LEU A 84 -11.02 -14.24 2.13
CA LEU A 84 -11.85 -13.39 1.29
C LEU A 84 -12.50 -14.20 0.17
N GLY A 85 -13.80 -13.99 -0.02
CA GLY A 85 -14.62 -14.68 -1.01
C GLY A 85 -14.56 -14.07 -2.41
N PRO A 86 -15.05 -14.77 -3.44
CA PRO A 86 -14.94 -14.38 -4.86
C PRO A 86 -15.72 -13.11 -5.20
N ARG A 87 -16.71 -12.69 -4.38
CA ARG A 87 -17.47 -11.46 -4.62
C ARG A 87 -16.60 -10.20 -4.65
N PHE A 88 -15.49 -10.17 -3.89
CA PHE A 88 -14.54 -9.05 -3.97
C PHE A 88 -13.96 -8.87 -5.37
N GLN A 89 -13.64 -9.96 -6.07
CA GLN A 89 -13.14 -9.87 -7.44
C GLN A 89 -14.20 -9.34 -8.41
N ALA A 90 -15.46 -9.71 -8.20
CA ALA A 90 -16.57 -9.20 -9.02
C ALA A 90 -16.81 -7.70 -8.79
N LEU A 91 -16.80 -7.25 -7.52
CA LEU A 91 -16.94 -5.85 -7.17
C LEU A 91 -15.76 -5.01 -7.68
N ALA A 92 -14.54 -5.50 -7.55
CA ALA A 92 -13.35 -4.82 -8.06
C ALA A 92 -13.37 -4.64 -9.57
N ARG A 93 -13.82 -5.68 -10.32
CA ARG A 93 -14.02 -5.58 -11.78
C ARG A 93 -15.05 -4.53 -12.16
N GLN A 94 -16.16 -4.45 -11.44
CA GLN A 94 -17.20 -3.44 -11.70
C GLN A 94 -16.75 -2.02 -11.33
N ALA A 95 -15.85 -1.88 -10.35
CA ALA A 95 -15.25 -0.59 -10.02
C ALA A 95 -14.29 -0.07 -11.10
N GLY A 96 -13.94 -0.88 -12.12
CA GLY A 96 -13.36 -0.55 -13.42
C GLY A 96 -11.95 0.06 -13.41
N VAL A 97 -11.74 1.02 -12.57
CA VAL A 97 -10.62 1.97 -12.63
C VAL A 97 -9.26 1.41 -12.23
N LEU A 98 -9.24 0.40 -11.37
CA LEU A 98 -8.00 -0.18 -10.84
C LEU A 98 -7.41 -1.25 -11.75
N GLN A 99 -8.27 -2.00 -12.44
CA GLN A 99 -7.86 -3.12 -13.28
C GLN A 99 -7.14 -2.62 -14.53
N ASP A 100 -7.67 -1.57 -15.17
CA ASP A 100 -7.07 -0.98 -16.36
C ASP A 100 -5.66 -0.45 -16.06
N LEU A 101 -5.47 0.26 -14.94
CA LEU A 101 -4.16 0.77 -14.56
C LEU A 101 -3.14 -0.34 -14.34
N LEU A 102 -3.53 -1.45 -13.67
CA LEU A 102 -2.62 -2.56 -13.39
C LEU A 102 -2.27 -3.35 -14.65
N GLU A 103 -3.25 -3.62 -15.51
CA GLU A 103 -3.05 -4.33 -16.78
C GLU A 103 -2.20 -3.51 -17.75
N LEU A 104 -2.53 -2.23 -17.95
CA LEU A 104 -1.79 -1.31 -18.82
C LEU A 104 -0.39 -0.96 -18.27
N GLY A 105 -0.24 -0.91 -16.95
CA GLY A 105 1.01 -0.55 -16.30
C GLY A 105 2.01 -1.69 -16.17
N ARG A 106 1.57 -2.96 -16.19
CA ARG A 106 2.44 -4.13 -16.00
C ARG A 106 3.63 -4.19 -16.99
N PRO A 107 3.46 -3.92 -18.29
CA PRO A 107 4.61 -3.88 -19.22
C PRO A 107 5.66 -2.82 -18.84
N ALA A 108 5.22 -1.66 -18.33
CA ALA A 108 6.11 -0.59 -17.87
C ALA A 108 6.88 -1.00 -16.61
N VAL A 109 6.23 -1.69 -15.66
CA VAL A 109 6.89 -2.26 -14.47
C VAL A 109 7.99 -3.24 -14.89
N ILE A 110 7.73 -4.12 -15.86
CA ILE A 110 8.70 -5.09 -16.38
C ILE A 110 9.91 -4.35 -17.00
N ARG A 111 9.66 -3.42 -17.93
CA ARG A 111 10.72 -2.66 -18.60
C ARG A 111 11.58 -1.88 -17.61
N LEU A 112 10.94 -1.21 -16.66
CA LEU A 112 11.63 -0.40 -15.68
C LEU A 112 12.46 -1.25 -14.72
N CYS A 113 11.96 -2.41 -14.28
CA CYS A 113 12.67 -3.37 -13.46
C CYS A 113 13.92 -3.89 -14.19
N GLN A 114 13.79 -4.31 -15.45
CA GLN A 114 14.91 -4.79 -16.27
C GLN A 114 15.99 -3.72 -16.49
N ARG A 115 15.59 -2.45 -16.71
CA ARG A 115 16.52 -1.33 -16.97
C ARG A 115 17.17 -0.78 -15.71
N SER A 116 16.49 -0.83 -14.58
CA SER A 116 17.00 -0.32 -13.30
C SER A 116 17.82 -1.35 -12.55
N GLY A 117 17.46 -2.65 -12.65
CA GLY A 117 17.94 -3.72 -11.81
C GLY A 117 17.42 -3.63 -10.36
N GLU A 118 16.42 -2.77 -10.11
CA GLU A 118 15.86 -2.52 -8.79
C GLU A 118 14.40 -2.98 -8.69
N THR A 119 13.87 -3.04 -7.48
CA THR A 119 12.44 -3.34 -7.26
C THR A 119 11.57 -2.22 -7.80
N VAL A 120 10.62 -2.58 -8.65
CA VAL A 120 9.65 -1.66 -9.23
C VAL A 120 8.24 -2.04 -8.81
N SER A 121 7.48 -1.07 -8.33
CA SER A 121 6.11 -1.28 -7.90
C SER A 121 5.17 -0.27 -8.55
N LEU A 122 3.97 -0.74 -8.90
CA LEU A 122 2.83 0.06 -9.31
C LEU A 122 1.84 0.08 -8.16
N LEU A 123 1.53 1.26 -7.67
CA LEU A 123 0.67 1.45 -6.51
C LEU A 123 -0.58 2.22 -6.89
N VAL A 124 -1.66 1.87 -6.25
CA VAL A 124 -2.98 2.47 -6.45
C VAL A 124 -3.47 3.12 -5.15
N PRO A 125 -4.31 4.17 -5.21
CA PRO A 125 -4.86 4.79 -4.02
C PRO A 125 -5.78 3.82 -3.26
N GLY A 126 -5.57 3.73 -1.93
CA GLY A 126 -6.51 3.17 -0.97
C GLY A 126 -7.14 4.27 -0.12
N THR A 127 -7.87 3.91 0.94
CA THR A 127 -8.58 4.89 1.79
C THR A 127 -7.63 5.84 2.51
N ASN A 128 -6.58 5.32 3.15
CA ASN A 128 -5.57 6.12 3.89
C ASN A 128 -4.13 5.64 3.61
N ALA A 129 -3.92 4.95 2.50
CA ALA A 129 -2.65 4.35 2.14
C ALA A 129 -2.58 4.20 0.62
N MET A 130 -1.36 4.02 0.09
CA MET A 130 -1.19 3.44 -1.25
C MET A 130 -1.17 1.93 -1.14
N ILE A 131 -1.82 1.24 -2.07
CA ILE A 131 -1.86 -0.23 -2.13
C ILE A 131 -0.96 -0.71 -3.26
N ILE A 132 -0.07 -1.65 -2.98
CA ILE A 132 0.76 -2.27 -4.01
C ILE A 132 -0.12 -3.17 -4.88
N GLY A 133 -0.35 -2.76 -6.11
CA GLY A 133 -1.13 -3.53 -7.08
C GLY A 133 -0.28 -4.50 -7.89
N GLU A 134 0.90 -4.06 -8.34
CA GLU A 134 1.88 -4.88 -9.04
C GLU A 134 3.28 -4.60 -8.50
N SER A 135 4.15 -5.59 -8.44
CA SER A 135 5.54 -5.43 -8.05
C SER A 135 6.41 -6.51 -8.67
N LEU A 136 7.59 -6.11 -9.14
CA LEU A 136 8.67 -7.00 -9.56
C LEU A 136 9.92 -6.66 -8.79
N GLU A 137 10.55 -7.69 -8.21
CA GLU A 137 11.83 -7.58 -7.53
C GLU A 137 12.96 -7.45 -8.56
N GLY A 138 13.87 -6.51 -8.32
CA GLY A 138 15.14 -6.44 -9.04
C GLY A 138 16.09 -7.54 -8.58
N ASP A 139 17.34 -7.51 -9.05
CA ASP A 139 18.32 -8.58 -8.84
C ASP A 139 18.60 -8.85 -7.34
N ILE A 140 18.01 -9.87 -6.84
CA ILE A 140 18.37 -11.01 -5.96
C ILE A 140 18.82 -10.74 -4.50
N ARG A 141 19.10 -9.57 -3.98
CA ARG A 141 19.64 -9.48 -2.60
C ARG A 141 18.72 -8.82 -1.56
N LEU A 142 17.64 -8.22 -1.97
CA LEU A 142 16.58 -7.75 -1.08
C LEU A 142 15.46 -8.82 -1.05
N LYS A 143 15.59 -9.78 -0.15
CA LYS A 143 14.51 -10.73 0.19
C LYS A 143 13.39 -10.02 0.94
N GLU A 144 12.80 -9.01 0.34
CA GLU A 144 11.50 -8.55 0.74
C GLU A 144 10.51 -8.93 -0.33
N THR A 145 9.71 -9.92 0.00
CA THR A 145 8.49 -10.20 -0.75
C THR A 145 7.64 -8.95 -0.67
N VAL A 146 7.72 -8.10 -1.70
CA VAL A 146 6.80 -6.98 -1.84
C VAL A 146 5.45 -7.59 -2.14
N LEU A 147 4.61 -7.71 -1.13
CA LEU A 147 3.32 -8.37 -1.23
C LEU A 147 2.34 -7.47 -1.96
N LYS A 148 1.79 -7.94 -3.07
CA LYS A 148 0.60 -7.34 -3.68
C LYS A 148 -0.50 -7.24 -2.63
N GLY A 149 -1.18 -6.10 -2.60
CA GLY A 149 -2.20 -5.78 -1.61
C GLY A 149 -1.67 -5.13 -0.33
N LYS A 150 -0.34 -5.04 -0.14
CA LYS A 150 0.22 -4.38 1.03
C LYS A 150 -0.09 -2.87 1.01
N ALA A 151 -0.56 -2.37 2.15
CA ALA A 151 -0.80 -0.94 2.37
C ALA A 151 0.50 -0.22 2.73
N MET A 152 0.77 0.89 2.04
CA MET A 152 1.95 1.73 2.21
C MET A 152 1.55 3.11 2.75
N PRO A 153 2.15 3.60 3.84
CA PRO A 153 1.77 4.87 4.45
C PRO A 153 2.00 6.06 3.51
N LEU A 154 1.07 7.04 3.56
CA LEU A 154 1.10 8.17 2.63
C LEU A 154 2.25 9.14 2.89
N HIS A 155 2.60 9.43 4.15
CA HIS A 155 3.62 10.43 4.48
C HIS A 155 5.06 9.91 4.47
N GLY A 156 5.27 8.62 4.73
CA GLY A 156 6.60 8.03 4.91
C GLY A 156 7.12 7.27 3.70
N THR A 157 6.44 7.30 2.55
CA THR A 157 6.88 6.63 1.32
C THR A 157 6.91 7.57 0.13
N ALA A 158 7.79 7.33 -0.82
CA ALA A 158 7.84 8.12 -2.06
C ALA A 158 6.50 8.07 -2.80
N SER A 159 5.89 6.89 -2.95
CA SER A 159 4.58 6.72 -3.60
C SER A 159 3.46 7.47 -2.87
N GLY A 160 3.44 7.41 -1.54
CA GLY A 160 2.43 8.10 -0.74
C GLY A 160 2.57 9.62 -0.81
N LYS A 161 3.78 10.16 -0.68
CA LYS A 161 4.04 11.60 -0.84
C LYS A 161 3.73 12.07 -2.26
N CYS A 162 4.07 11.26 -3.27
CA CYS A 162 3.72 11.53 -4.66
C CYS A 162 2.19 11.60 -4.84
N PHE A 163 1.45 10.64 -4.29
CA PHE A 163 -0.01 10.66 -4.32
C PHE A 163 -0.58 11.92 -3.65
N LEU A 164 -0.17 12.25 -2.43
CA LEU A 164 -0.62 13.44 -1.71
C LEU A 164 -0.32 14.74 -2.47
N ALA A 165 0.82 14.81 -3.16
CA ALA A 165 1.19 15.96 -3.94
C ALA A 165 0.23 16.25 -5.10
N TYR A 166 -0.36 15.22 -5.70
CA TYR A 166 -1.27 15.33 -6.86
C TYR A 166 -2.74 15.07 -6.50
N ALA A 167 -3.06 14.67 -5.26
CA ALA A 167 -4.41 14.50 -4.79
C ALA A 167 -5.17 15.82 -4.77
N THR A 168 -6.51 15.75 -4.83
CA THR A 168 -7.38 16.93 -4.67
C THR A 168 -7.16 17.59 -3.31
N ALA A 169 -7.50 18.87 -3.19
CA ALA A 169 -7.36 19.60 -1.93
C ALA A 169 -8.07 18.88 -0.79
N ASP A 170 -9.31 18.43 -1.00
CA ASP A 170 -10.13 17.74 0.01
C ASP A 170 -9.46 16.47 0.54
N VAL A 171 -8.91 15.65 -0.35
CA VAL A 171 -8.20 14.40 0.04
C VAL A 171 -6.94 14.71 0.83
N ARG A 172 -6.17 15.70 0.38
CA ARG A 172 -4.94 16.12 1.05
C ARG A 172 -5.23 16.72 2.42
N GLU A 173 -6.19 17.64 2.52
CA GLU A 173 -6.60 18.27 3.77
C GLU A 173 -7.15 17.24 4.77
N ALA A 174 -8.01 16.34 4.32
CA ALA A 174 -8.53 15.25 5.17
C ALA A 174 -7.40 14.39 5.74
N PHE A 175 -6.36 14.09 4.94
CA PHE A 175 -5.19 13.37 5.41
C PHE A 175 -4.39 14.20 6.45
N LEU A 176 -4.13 15.47 6.18
CA LEU A 176 -3.35 16.35 7.06
C LEU A 176 -4.07 16.60 8.40
N GLN A 177 -5.41 16.64 8.39
CA GLN A 177 -6.22 16.79 9.60
C GLN A 177 -6.33 15.52 10.44
N ALA A 178 -6.10 14.35 9.84
CA ALA A 178 -6.18 13.06 10.52
C ALA A 178 -4.95 12.72 11.41
N ALA A 179 -3.99 13.64 11.55
CA ALA A 179 -2.74 13.48 12.30
C ALA A 179 -2.94 12.86 13.71
N PRO A 180 -1.91 12.25 14.31
CA PRO A 180 -0.47 12.48 14.11
C PRO A 180 0.15 11.57 13.04
N LEU A 181 1.15 12.11 12.34
CA LEU A 181 1.98 11.32 11.41
C LEU A 181 2.86 10.35 12.19
N ALA A 182 2.75 9.06 11.91
CA ALA A 182 3.53 8.04 12.62
C ALA A 182 5.02 8.18 12.29
N ARG A 183 5.89 8.15 13.30
CA ARG A 183 7.33 8.09 13.12
C ARG A 183 7.74 6.63 12.85
N LEU A 184 8.08 6.31 11.61
CA LEU A 184 8.46 4.96 11.16
C LEU A 184 9.96 4.71 11.39
N THR A 185 10.78 5.75 11.14
CA THR A 185 12.22 5.78 11.36
C THR A 185 12.64 7.11 12.01
N SER A 186 13.92 7.29 12.24
CA SER A 186 14.46 8.60 12.68
C SER A 186 14.39 9.68 11.60
N ARG A 187 14.28 9.28 10.30
CA ARG A 187 14.23 10.19 9.14
C ARG A 187 12.83 10.48 8.64
N THR A 188 11.81 9.77 9.12
CA THR A 188 10.41 9.99 8.71
C THR A 188 10.01 11.45 8.88
N ILE A 189 9.43 12.05 7.85
CA ILE A 189 8.77 13.36 7.97
C ILE A 189 7.50 13.17 8.80
N HIS A 190 7.50 13.71 10.02
CA HIS A 190 6.40 13.65 10.98
C HIS A 190 5.88 15.03 11.38
N ASP A 191 6.39 16.08 10.75
CA ASP A 191 5.97 17.46 10.86
C ASP A 191 5.18 17.88 9.61
N LEU A 192 3.98 18.47 9.82
CA LEU A 192 3.07 18.83 8.74
C LEU A 192 3.64 19.89 7.80
N ALA A 193 4.33 20.89 8.33
CA ALA A 193 4.90 21.96 7.51
C ALA A 193 6.02 21.42 6.59
N ARG A 194 6.86 20.53 7.13
CA ARG A 194 7.88 19.84 6.33
C ARG A 194 7.26 18.92 5.27
N LEU A 195 6.16 18.24 5.61
CA LEU A 195 5.44 17.42 4.63
C LEU A 195 4.89 18.30 3.50
N GLU A 196 4.21 19.40 3.81
CA GLU A 196 3.66 20.33 2.81
C GLU A 196 4.74 20.92 1.90
N ALA A 197 5.89 21.31 2.46
CA ALA A 197 7.04 21.77 1.69
C ALA A 197 7.53 20.67 0.72
N SER A 198 7.63 19.43 1.20
CA SER A 198 7.97 18.27 0.37
C SER A 198 6.95 18.03 -0.76
N LEU A 199 5.64 18.11 -0.47
CA LEU A 199 4.59 17.95 -1.48
C LEU A 199 4.66 19.06 -2.55
N THR A 200 5.00 20.27 -2.17
CA THR A 200 5.20 21.40 -3.10
C THR A 200 6.38 21.14 -4.04
N GLU A 201 7.49 20.67 -3.49
CA GLU A 201 8.68 20.34 -4.29
C GLU A 201 8.40 19.16 -5.24
N ILE A 202 7.66 18.13 -4.79
CA ILE A 202 7.26 16.99 -5.61
C ILE A 202 6.44 17.47 -6.83
N ARG A 203 5.50 18.41 -6.64
CA ARG A 203 4.73 18.99 -7.77
C ARG A 203 5.63 19.73 -8.75
N ARG A 204 6.62 20.47 -8.25
CA ARG A 204 7.55 21.25 -9.08
C ARG A 204 8.44 20.36 -9.95
N GLN A 205 9.02 19.31 -9.36
CA GLN A 205 9.97 18.43 -10.06
C GLN A 205 9.34 17.25 -10.79
N GLY A 206 8.09 16.89 -10.45
CA GLY A 206 7.31 15.83 -11.09
C GLY A 206 7.65 14.42 -10.63
N TYR A 207 8.30 14.26 -9.48
CA TYR A 207 8.57 12.97 -8.83
C TYR A 207 8.80 13.18 -7.33
N ALA A 208 8.65 12.12 -6.55
CA ALA A 208 8.93 12.10 -5.12
C ALA A 208 10.19 11.27 -4.83
N THR A 209 10.88 11.63 -3.77
CA THR A 209 11.97 10.84 -3.17
C THR A 209 11.62 10.48 -1.74
N GLU A 210 12.15 9.37 -1.27
CA GLU A 210 12.14 8.92 0.11
C GLU A 210 13.51 8.30 0.40
N GLU A 211 14.17 8.72 1.46
CA GLU A 211 15.46 8.22 1.89
C GLU A 211 15.40 7.80 3.33
N GLU A 212 15.29 6.51 3.58
CA GLU A 212 15.19 5.90 4.90
C GLU A 212 13.99 6.41 5.75
N GLU A 213 12.98 7.02 5.13
CA GLU A 213 11.81 7.52 5.85
C GLU A 213 10.83 6.39 6.22
N PHE A 214 10.68 5.39 5.35
CA PHE A 214 9.84 4.22 5.59
C PHE A 214 10.58 3.12 6.33
N ARG A 215 11.82 2.85 5.89
CA ARG A 215 12.69 1.83 6.45
C ARG A 215 14.15 2.27 6.37
N SER A 216 14.90 2.07 7.47
CA SER A 216 16.34 2.35 7.49
C SER A 216 17.07 1.48 6.46
N GLY A 217 18.00 2.09 5.74
CA GLY A 217 18.81 1.46 4.69
C GLY A 217 18.16 1.43 3.31
N ASP A 218 16.85 1.75 3.19
CA ASP A 218 16.13 1.79 1.92
C ASP A 218 15.92 3.22 1.45
N ALA A 219 15.84 3.39 0.12
CA ALA A 219 15.37 4.61 -0.51
C ALA A 219 14.46 4.29 -1.68
N ALA A 220 13.56 5.22 -2.01
CA ALA A 220 12.66 5.06 -3.14
C ALA A 220 12.45 6.38 -3.89
N ILE A 221 12.11 6.25 -5.17
CA ILE A 221 11.61 7.33 -6.01
C ILE A 221 10.26 6.92 -6.59
N ALA A 222 9.34 7.87 -6.75
CA ALA A 222 8.02 7.61 -7.31
C ALA A 222 7.59 8.73 -8.27
N ALA A 223 6.90 8.37 -9.34
CA ALA A 223 6.29 9.31 -10.29
C ALA A 223 4.77 9.10 -10.37
N PRO A 224 3.99 10.18 -10.58
CA PRO A 224 2.55 10.11 -10.66
C PRO A 224 2.10 9.54 -12.00
N ILE A 225 1.03 8.76 -11.97
CA ILE A 225 0.29 8.32 -13.14
C ILE A 225 -1.04 9.09 -13.13
N LEU A 226 -1.24 9.89 -14.17
CA LEU A 226 -2.35 10.83 -14.27
C LEU A 226 -3.26 10.45 -15.43
N ASP A 227 -4.57 10.65 -15.28
CA ASP A 227 -5.51 10.55 -16.39
C ASP A 227 -5.54 11.85 -17.24
N ARG A 228 -6.42 11.89 -18.24
CA ARG A 228 -6.62 13.06 -19.13
C ARG A 228 -7.01 14.32 -18.37
N ASP A 229 -7.77 14.18 -17.29
CA ASP A 229 -8.19 15.29 -16.44
C ASP A 229 -7.09 15.71 -15.44
N ARG A 230 -5.88 15.16 -15.56
CA ARG A 230 -4.75 15.38 -14.66
C ARG A 230 -5.01 14.89 -13.24
N ARG A 231 -5.96 13.99 -13.04
CA ARG A 231 -6.23 13.35 -11.75
C ARG A 231 -5.30 12.18 -11.53
N ILE A 232 -4.79 12.06 -10.32
CA ILE A 232 -3.87 10.95 -9.98
C ILE A 232 -4.63 9.63 -9.89
N ARG A 233 -4.16 8.65 -10.65
CA ARG A 233 -4.73 7.29 -10.71
C ARG A 233 -3.88 6.28 -9.95
N GLY A 234 -2.60 6.57 -9.81
CA GLY A 234 -1.64 5.73 -9.11
C GLY A 234 -0.25 6.32 -9.18
N THR A 235 0.73 5.54 -8.74
CA THR A 235 2.14 5.88 -8.82
C THR A 235 2.95 4.67 -9.26
N ILE A 236 4.01 4.89 -10.02
CA ILE A 236 5.05 3.89 -10.25
C ILE A 236 6.30 4.28 -9.46
N SER A 237 6.95 3.32 -8.82
CA SER A 237 8.10 3.57 -7.96
C SER A 237 9.25 2.60 -8.20
N ILE A 238 10.47 3.07 -7.92
CA ILE A 238 11.68 2.26 -7.82
C ILE A 238 12.13 2.31 -6.37
N THR A 239 12.37 1.15 -5.76
CA THR A 239 12.92 1.00 -4.40
C THR A 239 14.24 0.25 -4.47
N ALA A 240 15.25 0.74 -3.75
CA ALA A 240 16.59 0.15 -3.69
C ALA A 240 17.26 0.47 -2.34
N PRO A 241 18.40 -0.18 -2.00
CA PRO A 241 19.27 0.29 -0.94
C PRO A 241 19.63 1.77 -1.12
N ALA A 242 19.62 2.55 -0.03
CA ALA A 242 19.81 4.01 -0.09
C ALA A 242 21.12 4.40 -0.80
N GLU A 243 22.19 3.64 -0.61
CA GLU A 243 23.49 3.84 -1.26
C GLU A 243 23.45 3.71 -2.79
N ARG A 244 22.45 3.01 -3.35
CA ARG A 244 22.29 2.78 -4.79
C ARG A 244 21.42 3.83 -5.48
N LEU A 245 20.66 4.64 -4.72
CA LEU A 245 19.81 5.73 -5.23
C LEU A 245 20.46 7.11 -5.03
N THR A 246 21.70 7.28 -5.49
CA THR A 246 22.46 8.51 -5.30
C THR A 246 23.06 9.04 -6.61
N GLY A 247 23.43 10.30 -6.62
CA GLY A 247 24.24 10.96 -7.65
C GLY A 247 23.70 10.78 -9.08
N ARG A 248 24.59 10.46 -10.03
CA ARG A 248 24.25 10.29 -11.45
C ARG A 248 23.27 9.14 -11.69
N ARG A 249 23.33 8.08 -10.86
CA ARG A 249 22.43 6.93 -10.98
C ARG A 249 21.00 7.35 -10.66
N LEU A 250 20.79 8.11 -9.59
CA LEU A 250 19.48 8.67 -9.24
C LEU A 250 18.89 9.47 -10.40
N GLY A 251 19.64 10.40 -10.99
CA GLY A 251 19.17 11.22 -12.11
C GLY A 251 18.73 10.37 -13.31
N ARG A 252 19.51 9.33 -13.66
CA ARG A 252 19.14 8.39 -14.73
C ARG A 252 17.86 7.62 -14.41
N LEU A 253 17.72 7.11 -13.18
CA LEU A 253 16.54 6.35 -12.76
C LEU A 253 15.29 7.23 -12.71
N VAL A 254 15.40 8.48 -12.27
CA VAL A 254 14.31 9.46 -12.32
C VAL A 254 13.84 9.69 -13.75
N THR A 255 14.76 9.84 -14.70
CA THR A 255 14.40 10.01 -16.12
C THR A 255 13.64 8.81 -16.66
N LEU A 256 14.11 7.59 -16.37
CA LEU A 256 13.45 6.36 -16.77
C LEU A 256 12.06 6.23 -16.13
N LEU A 257 11.97 6.49 -14.84
CA LEU A 257 10.73 6.41 -14.05
C LEU A 257 9.66 7.37 -14.61
N LYS A 258 10.04 8.64 -14.86
CA LYS A 258 9.12 9.65 -15.41
C LYS A 258 8.65 9.26 -16.82
N ALA A 259 9.51 8.70 -17.66
CA ALA A 259 9.14 8.25 -19.00
C ALA A 259 8.08 7.12 -18.94
N GLU A 260 8.27 6.13 -18.06
CA GLU A 260 7.30 5.04 -17.91
C GLU A 260 5.99 5.52 -17.27
N ALA A 261 6.04 6.43 -16.30
CA ALA A 261 4.84 7.04 -15.72
C ALA A 261 4.03 7.82 -16.75
N GLN A 262 4.69 8.59 -17.62
CA GLN A 262 4.05 9.31 -18.72
C GLN A 262 3.45 8.35 -19.77
N TYR A 263 4.17 7.28 -20.10
CA TYR A 263 3.66 6.24 -20.99
C TYR A 263 2.35 5.63 -20.46
N ILE A 264 2.31 5.21 -19.20
CA ILE A 264 1.09 4.66 -18.58
C ILE A 264 -0.02 5.70 -18.57
N SER A 265 0.28 6.96 -18.22
CA SER A 265 -0.69 8.06 -18.21
C SER A 265 -1.33 8.27 -19.58
N GLY A 266 -0.55 8.15 -20.66
CA GLY A 266 -1.06 8.23 -22.03
C GLY A 266 -2.00 7.10 -22.41
N LEU A 267 -1.88 5.93 -21.79
CA LEU A 267 -2.76 4.77 -22.04
C LEU A 267 -4.08 4.85 -21.29
N LEU A 268 -4.14 5.59 -20.19
CA LEU A 268 -5.38 5.77 -19.40
C LEU A 268 -6.37 6.75 -20.04
N GLY A 269 -6.03 7.27 -21.17
CA GLY A 269 -6.89 8.00 -22.08
C GLY A 269 -7.24 9.37 -21.64
#